data_5daa78e73e4a4fde85e2381649a005d0
#
_entry.id   5daa78e73e4a4fde85e2381649a005d0
#
_cell.length_a   1.000
_cell.length_b   1.000
_cell.length_c   1.000
_cell.angle_alpha   90.00
_cell.angle_beta   90.00
_cell.angle_gamma   90.00
#
_symmetry.space_group_name_H-M   'P 1'
#
loop_
_entity.id
_entity.type
_entity.pdbx_description
1 polymer ?
#
loop_
_entity_poly.entity_id
_entity_poly.type
_entity_poly.pdbx_seq_one_letter_code
_entity_poly.pdbx_strand_id
1 'polypeptide(L)'
;MNQLADNKKLMDFLLYSYFGFSSGDLGQTRKVKCSYRAYLDLARTVKYTYSSTELEKATVGTDAHAFIDIRKKRIEDVCSKLIESIEIFPNYPGDFNTWHDRRCAQIICQMNTPYDDGRKKFLKDGFTFTYGQAQKWVNMTLKYLWLLDMLPNGLSEAELHVPVDSFILEALKETQQFNTEGNKITGSGESYYYNGEVWSAISESKNYKKLQDGIRNIAKKQGISPIQWEGPVWIKVAKQRNEKEETRKKIKNK
;
A
#
# COMPACT_ATOMS: atom_id res chain seq x y z
N MET A 1 -16.88 -36.80 6.95
CA MET A 1 -16.16 -35.56 7.33
C MET A 1 -16.74 -34.38 6.52
N ASN A 2 -16.96 -33.25 7.14
CA ASN A 2 -17.74 -32.18 6.52
C ASN A 2 -16.75 -31.24 5.76
N GLN A 3 -16.62 -31.41 4.45
CA GLN A 3 -15.71 -30.68 3.57
C GLN A 3 -15.78 -29.14 3.76
N LEU A 4 -16.96 -28.62 4.13
CA LEU A 4 -17.16 -27.21 4.47
C LEU A 4 -16.44 -26.79 5.76
N ALA A 5 -16.41 -27.66 6.78
CA ALA A 5 -15.72 -27.38 8.04
C ALA A 5 -14.19 -27.41 7.85
N ASP A 6 -13.70 -28.29 6.99
CA ASP A 6 -12.27 -28.37 6.66
C ASP A 6 -11.84 -27.15 5.83
N ASN A 7 -12.64 -26.71 4.87
CA ASN A 7 -12.37 -25.49 4.11
C ASN A 7 -12.34 -24.23 4.99
N LYS A 8 -13.19 -24.14 6.02
CA LYS A 8 -13.16 -23.04 6.98
C LYS A 8 -11.84 -23.02 7.77
N LYS A 9 -11.37 -24.17 8.26
CA LYS A 9 -10.08 -24.25 8.98
C LYS A 9 -8.90 -23.88 8.10
N LEU A 10 -8.91 -24.30 6.82
CA LEU A 10 -7.87 -23.93 5.86
C LEU A 10 -7.89 -22.43 5.58
N MET A 11 -9.07 -21.83 5.45
CA MET A 11 -9.20 -20.39 5.28
C MET A 11 -8.70 -19.63 6.50
N ASP A 12 -9.05 -20.06 7.72
CA ASP A 12 -8.53 -19.47 8.96
C ASP A 12 -7.02 -19.57 9.06
N PHE A 13 -6.42 -20.68 8.62
CA PHE A 13 -4.97 -20.82 8.54
C PHE A 13 -4.35 -19.79 7.59
N LEU A 14 -4.91 -19.61 6.40
CA LEU A 14 -4.42 -18.61 5.43
C LEU A 14 -4.57 -17.18 5.96
N LEU A 15 -5.72 -16.85 6.54
CA LEU A 15 -5.97 -15.55 7.15
C LEU A 15 -4.97 -15.26 8.28
N TYR A 16 -4.76 -16.25 9.15
CA TYR A 16 -3.82 -16.11 10.27
C TYR A 16 -2.37 -15.97 9.79
N SER A 17 -1.97 -16.80 8.83
CA SER A 17 -0.60 -16.79 8.28
C SER A 17 -0.26 -15.49 7.57
N TYR A 18 -1.23 -14.87 6.90
CA TYR A 18 -0.99 -13.66 6.11
C TYR A 18 -1.30 -12.38 6.88
N PHE A 19 -2.42 -12.32 7.61
CA PHE A 19 -2.90 -11.13 8.31
C PHE A 19 -2.72 -11.18 9.83
N GLY A 20 -2.49 -12.35 10.42
CA GLY A 20 -2.38 -12.54 11.86
C GLY A 20 -3.73 -12.54 12.59
N PHE A 21 -4.85 -12.83 11.92
CA PHE A 21 -6.17 -13.00 12.54
C PHE A 21 -6.92 -14.21 11.99
N SER A 22 -7.93 -14.69 12.73
CA SER A 22 -8.86 -15.72 12.31
C SER A 22 -10.27 -15.16 12.08
N SER A 23 -11.16 -15.94 11.49
CA SER A 23 -12.56 -15.55 11.26
C SER A 23 -13.34 -15.26 12.56
N GLY A 24 -12.87 -15.78 13.70
CA GLY A 24 -13.45 -15.55 15.02
C GLY A 24 -13.01 -14.25 15.72
N ASP A 25 -12.01 -13.55 15.20
CA ASP A 25 -11.58 -12.28 15.77
C ASP A 25 -12.62 -11.17 15.53
N LEU A 26 -12.67 -10.19 16.45
CA LEU A 26 -13.57 -9.04 16.34
C LEU A 26 -13.33 -8.27 15.03
N GLY A 27 -14.39 -7.81 14.37
CA GLY A 27 -14.34 -7.14 13.08
C GLY A 27 -13.37 -5.96 13.05
N GLN A 28 -13.38 -5.10 14.08
CA GLN A 28 -12.45 -3.98 14.21
C GLN A 28 -10.99 -4.43 14.29
N THR A 29 -10.68 -5.47 15.07
CA THR A 29 -9.34 -6.04 15.18
C THR A 29 -8.85 -6.55 13.82
N ARG A 30 -9.71 -7.26 13.09
CA ARG A 30 -9.41 -7.77 11.74
C ARG A 30 -9.07 -6.64 10.78
N LYS A 31 -9.85 -5.54 10.78
CA LYS A 31 -9.61 -4.37 9.93
C LYS A 31 -8.29 -3.68 10.24
N VAL A 32 -7.98 -3.47 11.52
CA VAL A 32 -6.68 -2.88 11.95
C VAL A 32 -5.51 -3.77 11.51
N LYS A 33 -5.63 -5.09 11.62
CA LYS A 33 -4.62 -6.04 11.15
C LYS A 33 -4.46 -6.02 9.62
N CYS A 34 -5.52 -5.78 8.84
CA CYS A 34 -5.41 -5.51 7.40
C CYS A 34 -4.58 -4.26 7.12
N SER A 35 -4.80 -3.17 7.87
CA SER A 35 -4.01 -1.95 7.73
C SER A 35 -2.54 -2.16 8.14
N TYR A 36 -2.29 -2.94 9.19
CA TYR A 36 -0.93 -3.30 9.57
C TYR A 36 -0.24 -4.16 8.50
N ARG A 37 -0.95 -5.12 7.89
CA ARG A 37 -0.43 -5.89 6.76
C ARG A 37 -0.09 -4.99 5.58
N ALA A 38 -0.94 -4.02 5.26
CA ALA A 38 -0.68 -3.04 4.22
C ALA A 38 0.58 -2.21 4.49
N TYR A 39 0.83 -1.84 5.76
CA TYR A 39 2.10 -1.23 6.16
C TYR A 39 3.30 -2.15 5.90
N LEU A 40 3.21 -3.44 6.20
CA LEU A 40 4.31 -4.39 5.97
C LEU A 40 4.70 -4.49 4.48
N ASP A 41 3.76 -4.29 3.55
CA ASP A 41 4.03 -4.33 2.11
C ASP A 41 4.88 -3.15 1.62
N LEU A 42 4.97 -2.07 2.40
CA LEU A 42 5.82 -0.92 2.11
C LEU A 42 6.98 -0.74 3.11
N ALA A 43 6.99 -1.44 4.23
CA ALA A 43 7.90 -1.22 5.36
C ALA A 43 9.38 -1.20 4.95
N ARG A 44 9.79 -2.04 3.99
CA ARG A 44 11.18 -2.08 3.46
C ARG A 44 11.63 -0.77 2.80
N THR A 45 10.70 0.11 2.42
CA THR A 45 11.00 1.42 1.82
C THR A 45 11.11 2.53 2.85
N VAL A 46 10.76 2.26 4.10
CA VAL A 46 10.80 3.24 5.19
C VAL A 46 12.16 3.16 5.89
N LYS A 47 12.81 4.30 6.05
CA LYS A 47 14.10 4.38 6.77
C LYS A 47 13.88 5.07 8.10
N TYR A 48 13.98 4.31 9.16
CA TYR A 48 13.88 4.80 10.54
C TYR A 48 15.21 5.34 11.05
N THR A 49 15.15 6.10 12.14
CA THR A 49 16.35 6.62 12.82
C THR A 49 17.31 5.49 13.20
N TYR A 50 16.78 4.38 13.70
CA TYR A 50 17.54 3.17 13.98
C TYR A 50 17.34 2.13 12.90
N SER A 51 18.43 1.54 12.40
CA SER A 51 18.39 0.43 11.44
C SER A 51 17.91 -0.87 12.11
N SER A 52 17.50 -1.85 11.32
CA SER A 52 17.10 -3.17 11.85
C SER A 52 18.22 -3.81 12.67
N THR A 53 19.47 -3.70 12.20
CA THR A 53 20.63 -4.26 12.92
C THR A 53 20.88 -3.58 14.26
N GLU A 54 20.67 -2.26 14.37
CA GLU A 54 20.79 -1.54 15.64
C GLU A 54 19.68 -1.95 16.61
N LEU A 55 18.45 -2.13 16.11
CA LEU A 55 17.31 -2.56 16.92
C LEU A 55 17.44 -4.02 17.39
N GLU A 56 17.99 -4.91 16.57
CA GLU A 56 18.26 -6.32 16.96
C GLU A 56 19.32 -6.42 18.07
N LYS A 57 20.27 -5.49 18.12
CA LYS A 57 21.33 -5.44 19.13
C LYS A 57 20.98 -4.57 20.34
N ALA A 58 19.82 -3.91 20.32
CA ALA A 58 19.43 -2.97 21.38
C ALA A 58 19.15 -3.71 22.69
N THR A 59 19.77 -3.24 23.77
CA THR A 59 19.55 -3.74 25.13
C THR A 59 18.57 -2.86 25.89
N VAL A 60 17.86 -3.46 26.85
CA VAL A 60 16.94 -2.75 27.74
C VAL A 60 17.64 -1.52 28.35
N GLY A 61 16.96 -0.38 28.34
CA GLY A 61 17.46 0.90 28.84
C GLY A 61 18.17 1.78 27.80
N THR A 62 18.40 1.29 26.57
CA THR A 62 18.94 2.12 25.49
C THR A 62 17.83 2.84 24.71
N ASP A 63 18.16 3.98 24.10
CA ASP A 63 17.26 4.72 23.20
C ASP A 63 16.76 3.85 22.03
N ALA A 64 17.64 3.03 21.47
CA ALA A 64 17.27 2.12 20.40
C ALA A 64 16.21 1.07 20.84
N HIS A 65 16.32 0.57 22.08
CA HIS A 65 15.32 -0.34 22.62
C HIS A 65 13.98 0.38 22.85
N ALA A 66 13.99 1.56 23.46
CA ALA A 66 12.79 2.36 23.65
C ALA A 66 12.10 2.71 22.32
N PHE A 67 12.88 2.91 21.24
CA PHE A 67 12.35 3.19 19.92
C PHE A 67 11.53 2.03 19.34
N ILE A 68 11.77 0.78 19.72
CA ILE A 68 10.97 -0.38 19.28
C ILE A 68 9.50 -0.17 19.62
N ASP A 69 9.20 0.19 20.88
CA ASP A 69 7.84 0.41 21.36
C ASP A 69 7.23 1.68 20.74
N ILE A 70 8.02 2.75 20.63
CA ILE A 70 7.59 4.00 19.98
C ILE A 70 7.18 3.73 18.53
N ARG A 71 8.00 2.99 17.77
CA ARG A 71 7.71 2.62 16.38
C ARG A 71 6.44 1.78 16.29
N LYS A 72 6.33 0.74 17.12
CA LYS A 72 5.17 -0.15 17.14
C LYS A 72 3.90 0.66 17.42
N LYS A 73 3.89 1.45 18.49
CA LYS A 73 2.75 2.28 18.87
C LYS A 73 2.34 3.25 17.75
N ARG A 74 3.30 3.95 17.13
CA ARG A 74 2.99 4.89 16.03
C ARG A 74 2.34 4.21 14.86
N ILE A 75 2.83 3.04 14.45
CA ILE A 75 2.26 2.28 13.34
C ILE A 75 0.85 1.80 13.70
N GLU A 76 0.63 1.30 14.92
CA GLU A 76 -0.68 0.89 15.42
C GLU A 76 -1.67 2.08 15.47
N ASP A 77 -1.22 3.26 15.91
CA ASP A 77 -2.02 4.48 15.92
C ASP A 77 -2.43 4.92 14.50
N VAL A 78 -1.50 4.83 13.54
CA VAL A 78 -1.81 5.12 12.12
C VAL A 78 -2.83 4.13 11.58
N CYS A 79 -2.65 2.83 11.84
CA CYS A 79 -3.60 1.79 11.42
C CYS A 79 -4.99 2.03 11.97
N SER A 80 -5.11 2.29 13.27
CA SER A 80 -6.39 2.51 13.95
C SER A 80 -7.11 3.75 13.40
N LYS A 81 -6.41 4.88 13.28
CA LYS A 81 -6.97 6.13 12.73
C LYS A 81 -7.37 6.00 11.25
N LEU A 82 -6.62 5.22 10.46
CA LEU A 82 -6.99 4.95 9.07
C LEU A 82 -8.28 4.15 9.01
N ILE A 83 -8.43 3.09 9.82
CA ILE A 83 -9.65 2.29 9.86
C ILE A 83 -10.85 3.11 10.36
N GLU A 84 -10.71 3.88 11.45
CA GLU A 84 -11.75 4.80 11.92
C GLU A 84 -12.22 5.72 10.79
N SER A 85 -11.28 6.28 10.05
CA SER A 85 -11.56 7.16 8.94
C SER A 85 -12.26 6.47 7.77
N ILE A 86 -11.95 5.20 7.48
CA ILE A 86 -12.62 4.39 6.46
C ILE A 86 -14.07 4.13 6.89
N GLU A 87 -14.31 3.79 8.15
CA GLU A 87 -15.64 3.52 8.68
C GLU A 87 -16.59 4.72 8.58
N ILE A 88 -16.06 5.93 8.77
CA ILE A 88 -16.88 7.14 8.69
C ILE A 88 -16.99 7.72 7.26
N PHE A 89 -16.28 7.13 6.28
CA PHE A 89 -16.30 7.62 4.89
C PHE A 89 -17.73 7.79 4.32
N PRO A 90 -18.69 6.90 4.54
CA PRO A 90 -20.05 7.09 4.02
C PRO A 90 -20.72 8.40 4.43
N ASN A 91 -20.28 9.01 5.52
CA ASN A 91 -20.75 10.31 6.02
C ASN A 91 -19.79 11.46 5.70
N TYR A 92 -18.75 11.22 4.88
CA TYR A 92 -17.78 12.24 4.52
C TYR A 92 -18.38 13.23 3.51
N PRO A 93 -18.28 14.55 3.73
CA PRO A 93 -18.94 15.57 2.90
C PRO A 93 -18.17 15.88 1.61
N GLY A 94 -17.46 14.93 1.04
CA GLY A 94 -16.65 15.11 -0.17
C GLY A 94 -16.50 13.82 -0.95
N ASP A 95 -15.83 13.91 -2.08
CA ASP A 95 -15.53 12.75 -2.91
C ASP A 95 -14.40 11.88 -2.34
N PHE A 96 -14.25 10.68 -2.89
CA PHE A 96 -13.22 9.74 -2.51
C PHE A 96 -11.79 10.30 -2.71
N ASN A 97 -11.54 11.03 -3.80
CA ASN A 97 -10.22 11.58 -4.07
C ASN A 97 -9.79 12.59 -3.00
N THR A 98 -10.72 13.46 -2.58
CA THR A 98 -10.47 14.45 -1.52
C THR A 98 -10.24 13.76 -0.16
N TRP A 99 -11.04 12.75 0.16
CA TRP A 99 -10.85 11.94 1.36
C TRP A 99 -9.50 11.23 1.35
N HIS A 100 -9.16 10.57 0.24
CA HIS A 100 -7.90 9.85 0.06
C HIS A 100 -6.68 10.78 0.25
N ASP A 101 -6.69 11.95 -0.37
CA ASP A 101 -5.62 12.94 -0.21
C ASP A 101 -5.42 13.34 1.25
N ARG A 102 -6.52 13.60 1.97
CA ARG A 102 -6.45 13.94 3.41
C ARG A 102 -5.86 12.79 4.22
N ARG A 103 -6.21 11.53 3.92
CA ARG A 103 -5.64 10.37 4.64
C ARG A 103 -4.16 10.23 4.36
N CYS A 104 -3.73 10.35 3.11
CA CYS A 104 -2.32 10.36 2.75
C CYS A 104 -1.56 11.48 3.48
N ALA A 105 -2.08 12.71 3.47
CA ALA A 105 -1.46 13.84 4.15
C ALA A 105 -1.33 13.61 5.67
N GLN A 106 -2.34 13.03 6.31
CA GLN A 106 -2.30 12.71 7.74
C GLN A 106 -1.25 11.65 8.07
N ILE A 107 -1.17 10.57 7.27
CA ILE A 107 -0.14 9.54 7.45
C ILE A 107 1.25 10.14 7.27
N ILE A 108 1.46 10.96 6.23
CA ILE A 108 2.74 11.65 5.99
C ILE A 108 3.11 12.52 7.19
N CYS A 109 2.17 13.31 7.71
CA CYS A 109 2.40 14.14 8.88
C CYS A 109 2.79 13.29 10.10
N GLN A 110 2.02 12.24 10.41
CA GLN A 110 2.29 11.36 11.55
C GLN A 110 3.65 10.66 11.44
N MET A 111 4.00 10.18 10.24
CA MET A 111 5.27 9.46 10.03
C MET A 111 6.48 10.39 10.05
N ASN A 112 6.34 11.64 9.62
CA ASN A 112 7.43 12.64 9.63
C ASN A 112 7.56 13.39 10.96
N THR A 113 6.58 13.29 11.86
CA THR A 113 6.63 13.95 13.17
C THR A 113 7.73 13.32 14.05
N PRO A 114 8.61 14.12 14.65
CA PRO A 114 9.56 13.65 15.67
C PRO A 114 8.88 12.92 16.84
N TYR A 115 9.65 12.33 17.71
CA TYR A 115 9.21 11.76 18.98
C TYR A 115 10.03 12.38 20.14
N ASP A 116 9.76 11.96 21.36
CA ASP A 116 10.46 12.48 22.55
C ASP A 116 10.35 14.02 22.65
N ASP A 117 9.11 14.50 22.81
CA ASP A 117 8.77 15.93 22.88
C ASP A 117 9.30 16.77 21.69
N GLY A 118 9.40 16.13 20.52
CA GLY A 118 9.82 16.77 19.28
C GLY A 118 11.35 16.86 19.12
N ARG A 119 12.14 16.33 20.06
CA ARG A 119 13.62 16.42 20.00
C ARG A 119 14.26 15.34 19.13
N LYS A 120 13.74 14.12 19.16
CA LYS A 120 14.31 12.99 18.42
C LYS A 120 13.54 12.70 17.16
N LYS A 121 14.25 12.48 16.05
CA LYS A 121 13.65 12.16 14.75
C LYS A 121 13.14 10.72 14.74
N PHE A 122 11.96 10.52 14.19
CA PHE A 122 11.39 9.19 13.98
C PHE A 122 11.98 8.49 12.76
N LEU A 123 12.20 9.26 11.70
CA LEU A 123 12.82 8.79 10.45
C LEU A 123 14.28 9.22 10.39
N LYS A 124 15.08 8.46 9.65
CA LYS A 124 16.49 8.75 9.41
C LYS A 124 16.69 10.16 8.84
N ASP A 125 17.78 10.82 9.22
CA ASP A 125 18.14 12.12 8.68
C ASP A 125 18.17 12.12 7.16
N GLY A 126 17.56 13.16 6.57
CA GLY A 126 17.45 13.29 5.12
C GLY A 126 16.40 12.37 4.48
N PHE A 127 15.67 11.56 5.27
CA PHE A 127 14.57 10.74 4.79
C PHE A 127 13.22 11.37 5.16
N THR A 128 12.30 11.35 4.21
CA THR A 128 10.92 11.82 4.40
C THR A 128 9.97 10.74 3.95
N PHE A 129 8.93 10.47 4.74
CA PHE A 129 7.84 9.61 4.34
C PHE A 129 7.02 10.31 3.27
N THR A 130 6.83 9.68 2.13
CA THR A 130 6.34 10.30 0.89
C THR A 130 4.86 10.04 0.64
N TYR A 131 4.30 10.74 -0.33
CA TYR A 131 2.94 10.48 -0.82
C TYR A 131 2.83 9.07 -1.43
N GLY A 132 3.84 8.61 -2.16
CA GLY A 132 3.90 7.27 -2.73
C GLY A 132 3.80 6.16 -1.68
N GLN A 133 4.46 6.35 -0.53
CA GLN A 133 4.35 5.41 0.59
C GLN A 133 2.99 5.50 1.28
N ALA A 134 2.45 6.69 1.50
CA ALA A 134 1.15 6.89 2.11
C ALA A 134 0.01 6.29 1.26
N GLN A 135 -0.02 6.57 -0.05
CA GLN A 135 -1.01 5.99 -0.95
C GLN A 135 -0.94 4.46 -0.99
N LYS A 136 0.26 3.89 -0.95
CA LYS A 136 0.41 2.41 -0.91
C LYS A 136 -0.25 1.85 0.36
N TRP A 137 -0.04 2.51 1.51
CA TRP A 137 -0.66 2.09 2.77
C TRP A 137 -2.19 2.16 2.71
N VAL A 138 -2.74 3.32 2.32
CA VAL A 138 -4.19 3.54 2.21
C VAL A 138 -4.82 2.54 1.24
N ASN A 139 -4.26 2.44 0.02
CA ASN A 139 -4.86 1.62 -1.03
C ASN A 139 -4.75 0.13 -0.77
N MET A 140 -3.62 -0.34 -0.20
CA MET A 140 -3.50 -1.75 0.21
C MET A 140 -4.44 -2.08 1.36
N THR A 141 -4.66 -1.16 2.31
CA THR A 141 -5.66 -1.34 3.36
C THR A 141 -7.06 -1.52 2.75
N LEU A 142 -7.47 -0.60 1.89
CA LEU A 142 -8.77 -0.66 1.21
C LEU A 142 -8.91 -1.93 0.35
N LYS A 143 -7.86 -2.32 -0.38
CA LYS A 143 -7.83 -3.56 -1.16
C LYS A 143 -8.03 -4.78 -0.28
N TYR A 144 -7.37 -4.86 0.88
CA TYR A 144 -7.55 -5.99 1.78
C TYR A 144 -8.95 -6.04 2.40
N LEU A 145 -9.50 -4.87 2.75
CA LEU A 145 -10.89 -4.79 3.22
C LEU A 145 -11.88 -5.21 2.13
N TRP A 146 -11.66 -4.80 0.88
CA TRP A 146 -12.47 -5.22 -0.25
C TRP A 146 -12.40 -6.73 -0.49
N LEU A 147 -11.19 -7.30 -0.56
CA LEU A 147 -10.99 -8.75 -0.77
C LEU A 147 -11.62 -9.63 0.32
N LEU A 148 -11.79 -9.10 1.52
CA LEU A 148 -12.32 -9.80 2.68
C LEU A 148 -13.78 -9.42 3.00
N ASP A 149 -14.43 -8.69 2.10
CA ASP A 149 -15.81 -8.21 2.25
C ASP A 149 -16.03 -7.42 3.57
N MET A 150 -15.08 -6.52 3.87
CA MET A 150 -15.07 -5.71 5.09
C MET A 150 -15.10 -4.20 4.81
N LEU A 151 -15.37 -3.78 3.57
CA LEU A 151 -15.59 -2.36 3.27
C LEU A 151 -16.87 -1.86 3.96
N PRO A 152 -16.90 -0.60 4.41
CA PRO A 152 -18.13 -0.02 4.94
C PRO A 152 -19.16 0.14 3.83
N ASN A 153 -20.45 0.00 4.19
CA ASN A 153 -21.55 0.29 3.28
C ASN A 153 -21.44 1.72 2.74
N GLY A 154 -21.63 1.89 1.43
CA GLY A 154 -21.51 3.20 0.75
C GLY A 154 -20.12 3.53 0.20
N LEU A 155 -19.11 2.67 0.39
CA LEU A 155 -17.85 2.74 -0.33
C LEU A 155 -17.80 1.66 -1.41
N SER A 156 -17.86 2.09 -2.67
CA SER A 156 -17.87 1.18 -3.81
C SER A 156 -16.47 0.81 -4.27
N GLU A 157 -16.27 -0.43 -4.73
CA GLU A 157 -15.01 -0.86 -5.36
C GLU A 157 -14.62 -0.01 -6.57
N ALA A 158 -15.59 0.59 -7.27
CA ALA A 158 -15.35 1.45 -8.42
C ALA A 158 -14.64 2.77 -8.04
N GLU A 159 -14.75 3.18 -6.77
CA GLU A 159 -14.08 4.38 -6.24
C GLU A 159 -12.64 4.12 -5.82
N LEU A 160 -12.31 2.85 -5.49
CA LEU A 160 -11.00 2.51 -4.95
C LEU A 160 -9.87 2.82 -5.92
N HIS A 161 -8.81 3.37 -5.38
CA HIS A 161 -7.56 3.55 -6.11
C HIS A 161 -6.75 2.26 -6.12
N VAL A 162 -6.01 2.06 -7.20
CA VAL A 162 -5.02 0.96 -7.30
C VAL A 162 -3.78 1.30 -6.48
N PRO A 163 -3.27 0.37 -5.66
CA PRO A 163 -1.98 0.54 -4.99
C PRO A 163 -0.85 0.65 -6.02
N VAL A 164 -0.34 1.86 -6.24
CA VAL A 164 0.76 2.07 -7.20
C VAL A 164 2.07 1.57 -6.63
N ASP A 165 2.67 0.58 -7.28
CA ASP A 165 3.98 0.03 -6.99
C ASP A 165 4.79 -0.22 -8.27
N SER A 166 5.97 -0.85 -8.13
CA SER A 166 6.83 -1.11 -9.30
C SER A 166 6.23 -2.08 -10.30
N PHE A 167 5.34 -2.98 -9.89
CA PHE A 167 4.65 -3.91 -10.79
C PHE A 167 3.59 -3.18 -11.60
N ILE A 168 2.80 -2.33 -10.95
CA ILE A 168 1.79 -1.52 -11.63
C ILE A 168 2.43 -0.50 -12.58
N LEU A 169 3.54 0.14 -12.18
CA LEU A 169 4.27 1.04 -13.09
C LEU A 169 4.84 0.30 -14.31
N GLU A 170 5.34 -0.93 -14.15
CA GLU A 170 5.81 -1.76 -15.27
C GLU A 170 4.65 -2.16 -16.19
N ALA A 171 3.52 -2.58 -15.60
CA ALA A 171 2.32 -2.91 -16.37
C ALA A 171 1.79 -1.72 -17.20
N LEU A 172 1.78 -0.53 -16.62
CA LEU A 172 1.38 0.68 -17.33
C LEU A 172 2.30 0.96 -18.52
N LYS A 173 3.61 0.72 -18.41
CA LYS A 173 4.56 0.84 -19.52
C LYS A 173 4.24 -0.14 -20.67
N GLU A 174 3.82 -1.37 -20.36
CA GLU A 174 3.48 -2.38 -21.36
C GLU A 174 2.17 -2.10 -22.11
N THR A 175 1.26 -1.32 -21.54
CA THR A 175 -0.07 -1.08 -22.16
C THR A 175 -0.07 -0.11 -23.34
N GLN A 176 1.09 0.28 -23.90
CA GLN A 176 1.27 1.29 -24.95
C GLN A 176 0.66 2.67 -24.63
N GLN A 177 0.15 2.86 -23.44
CA GLN A 177 -0.33 4.15 -22.96
C GLN A 177 0.80 5.00 -22.37
N PHE A 178 2.00 4.38 -22.21
CA PHE A 178 3.26 5.06 -22.02
C PHE A 178 3.97 5.17 -23.36
N ASN A 179 4.09 6.37 -23.88
CA ASN A 179 4.99 6.61 -25.01
C ASN A 179 6.44 6.53 -24.48
N THR A 180 7.31 5.75 -25.17
CA THR A 180 8.72 5.56 -24.81
C THR A 180 9.57 6.84 -24.91
N GLU A 181 9.06 7.89 -25.54
CA GLU A 181 9.76 9.16 -25.77
C GLU A 181 9.57 10.20 -24.64
N GLY A 182 9.20 9.80 -23.45
CA GLY A 182 9.11 10.77 -22.35
C GLY A 182 8.16 10.41 -21.23
N ASN A 183 8.02 9.11 -20.91
CA ASN A 183 7.18 8.69 -19.78
C ASN A 183 5.72 9.20 -19.85
N LYS A 184 5.17 9.30 -21.04
CA LYS A 184 3.86 9.86 -21.32
C LYS A 184 2.78 8.79 -21.22
N ILE A 185 1.82 8.97 -20.30
CA ILE A 185 0.61 8.15 -20.22
C ILE A 185 -0.45 8.82 -21.09
N THR A 186 -0.90 8.16 -22.16
CA THR A 186 -1.97 8.66 -23.01
C THR A 186 -3.29 7.98 -22.63
N GLY A 187 -4.26 8.74 -22.15
CA GLY A 187 -5.63 8.30 -21.94
C GLY A 187 -6.60 9.39 -22.34
N SER A 188 -7.61 9.08 -23.17
CA SER A 188 -8.73 9.97 -23.53
C SER A 188 -8.38 11.41 -23.95
N GLY A 189 -7.30 11.58 -24.74
CA GLY A 189 -6.91 12.89 -25.30
C GLY A 189 -6.00 13.75 -24.42
N GLU A 190 -5.84 13.43 -23.15
CA GLU A 190 -4.86 14.07 -22.27
C GLU A 190 -3.63 13.19 -22.10
N SER A 191 -2.45 13.81 -22.17
CA SER A 191 -1.18 13.13 -22.00
C SER A 191 -0.66 13.36 -20.58
N TYR A 192 -0.39 12.27 -19.86
CA TYR A 192 0.20 12.32 -18.53
C TYR A 192 1.69 12.04 -18.61
N TYR A 193 2.50 12.89 -17.99
CA TYR A 193 3.93 12.67 -17.87
C TYR A 193 4.24 12.06 -16.51
N TYR A 194 4.80 10.86 -16.51
CA TYR A 194 5.42 10.27 -15.34
C TYR A 194 6.92 10.54 -15.42
N ASN A 195 7.48 11.18 -14.40
CA ASN A 195 8.88 11.62 -14.37
C ASN A 195 9.91 10.50 -14.17
N GLY A 196 9.48 9.23 -14.16
CA GLY A 196 10.35 8.08 -13.94
C GLY A 196 10.75 7.83 -12.48
N GLU A 197 10.20 8.59 -11.53
CA GLU A 197 10.43 8.34 -10.10
C GLU A 197 10.02 6.92 -9.71
N VAL A 198 10.76 6.32 -8.78
CA VAL A 198 10.30 5.10 -8.13
C VAL A 198 9.03 5.41 -7.33
N TRP A 199 8.06 4.51 -7.36
CA TRP A 199 6.75 4.73 -6.74
C TRP A 199 6.83 5.25 -5.29
N SER A 200 7.83 4.78 -4.52
CA SER A 200 8.03 5.18 -3.13
C SER A 200 8.66 6.56 -2.96
N ALA A 201 9.08 7.22 -4.04
CA ALA A 201 9.59 8.58 -4.02
C ALA A 201 8.58 9.61 -4.54
N ILE A 202 7.41 9.19 -5.04
CA ILE A 202 6.36 10.11 -5.46
C ILE A 202 6.01 11.05 -4.29
N SER A 203 6.33 12.33 -4.46
CA SER A 203 6.13 13.36 -3.41
C SER A 203 4.81 14.13 -3.58
N GLU A 204 4.30 14.23 -4.80
CA GLU A 204 3.16 15.07 -5.14
C GLU A 204 1.89 14.24 -5.42
N SER A 205 0.78 14.60 -4.78
CA SER A 205 -0.52 13.99 -5.04
C SER A 205 -0.97 14.17 -6.50
N LYS A 206 -0.62 15.28 -7.14
CA LYS A 206 -0.94 15.56 -8.54
C LYS A 206 -0.39 14.48 -9.49
N ASN A 207 0.86 14.06 -9.29
CA ASN A 207 1.49 13.02 -10.13
C ASN A 207 0.84 11.66 -9.90
N TYR A 208 0.54 11.34 -8.65
CA TYR A 208 -0.20 10.13 -8.30
C TYR A 208 -1.61 10.10 -8.92
N LYS A 209 -2.37 11.21 -8.86
CA LYS A 209 -3.71 11.30 -9.45
C LYS A 209 -3.71 11.03 -10.95
N LYS A 210 -2.73 11.57 -11.67
CA LYS A 210 -2.57 11.27 -13.12
C LYS A 210 -2.41 9.78 -13.39
N LEU A 211 -1.66 9.06 -12.54
CA LEU A 211 -1.54 7.59 -12.65
C LEU A 211 -2.89 6.91 -12.44
N GLN A 212 -3.65 7.31 -11.42
CA GLN A 212 -4.98 6.75 -11.14
C GLN A 212 -5.97 7.02 -12.27
N ASP A 213 -5.95 8.22 -12.85
CA ASP A 213 -6.81 8.57 -14.00
C ASP A 213 -6.48 7.69 -15.22
N GLY A 214 -5.19 7.48 -15.49
CA GLY A 214 -4.74 6.54 -16.53
C GLY A 214 -5.25 5.11 -16.29
N ILE A 215 -5.13 4.61 -15.07
CA ILE A 215 -5.61 3.28 -14.67
C ILE A 215 -7.14 3.18 -14.82
N ARG A 216 -7.90 4.19 -14.36
CA ARG A 216 -9.36 4.25 -14.51
C ARG A 216 -9.79 4.18 -15.97
N ASN A 217 -9.09 4.90 -16.86
CA ASN A 217 -9.37 4.88 -18.28
C ASN A 217 -9.12 3.51 -18.91
N ILE A 218 -8.05 2.79 -18.47
CA ILE A 218 -7.77 1.43 -18.94
C ILE A 218 -8.87 0.47 -18.46
N ALA A 219 -9.19 0.49 -17.19
CA ALA A 219 -10.20 -0.38 -16.58
C ALA A 219 -11.59 -0.14 -17.20
N LYS A 220 -11.97 1.13 -17.41
CA LYS A 220 -13.23 1.51 -18.07
C LYS A 220 -13.35 0.94 -19.49
N LYS A 221 -12.26 0.94 -20.29
CA LYS A 221 -12.26 0.32 -21.62
C LYS A 221 -12.48 -1.19 -21.58
N GLN A 222 -12.17 -1.84 -20.46
CA GLN A 222 -12.38 -3.28 -20.23
C GLN A 222 -13.70 -3.59 -19.53
N GLY A 223 -14.49 -2.57 -19.16
CA GLY A 223 -15.76 -2.74 -18.45
C GLY A 223 -15.63 -3.23 -17.00
N ILE A 224 -14.48 -3.00 -16.36
CA ILE A 224 -14.18 -3.44 -14.98
C ILE A 224 -13.77 -2.26 -14.09
N SER A 225 -13.78 -2.47 -12.77
CA SER A 225 -13.26 -1.47 -11.83
C SER A 225 -11.71 -1.43 -11.83
N PRO A 226 -11.10 -0.30 -11.41
CA PRO A 226 -9.63 -0.20 -11.31
C PRO A 226 -9.01 -1.29 -10.44
N ILE A 227 -9.63 -1.62 -9.31
CA ILE A 227 -9.12 -2.64 -8.38
C ILE A 227 -9.22 -4.06 -8.95
N GLN A 228 -10.27 -4.34 -9.76
CA GLN A 228 -10.40 -5.60 -10.48
C GLN A 228 -9.34 -5.73 -11.59
N TRP A 229 -8.99 -4.63 -12.26
CA TRP A 229 -7.92 -4.61 -13.26
C TRP A 229 -6.55 -4.91 -12.64
N GLU A 230 -6.28 -4.41 -11.44
CA GLU A 230 -4.96 -4.47 -10.81
C GLU A 230 -4.47 -5.91 -10.57
N GLY A 231 -5.29 -6.79 -10.02
CA GLY A 231 -4.89 -8.13 -9.59
C GLY A 231 -4.28 -8.98 -10.71
N PRO A 232 -5.00 -9.22 -11.83
CA PRO A 232 -4.48 -10.00 -12.97
C PRO A 232 -3.21 -9.40 -13.58
N VAL A 233 -3.15 -8.08 -13.68
CA VAL A 233 -2.03 -7.34 -14.24
C VAL A 233 -0.79 -7.45 -13.37
N TRP A 234 -0.94 -7.30 -12.06
CA TRP A 234 0.13 -7.48 -11.09
C TRP A 234 0.71 -8.90 -11.16
N ILE A 235 -0.15 -9.93 -11.20
CA ILE A 235 0.25 -11.34 -11.32
C ILE A 235 1.02 -11.59 -12.62
N LYS A 236 0.57 -11.02 -13.75
CA LYS A 236 1.26 -11.13 -15.04
C LYS A 236 2.69 -10.61 -14.95
N VAL A 237 2.88 -9.39 -14.43
CA VAL A 237 4.21 -8.78 -14.29
C VAL A 237 5.08 -9.56 -13.30
N ALA A 238 4.51 -10.08 -12.21
CA ALA A 238 5.24 -10.91 -11.24
C ALA A 238 5.80 -12.18 -11.90
N LYS A 239 4.99 -12.88 -12.71
CA LYS A 239 5.44 -14.08 -13.46
C LYS A 239 6.56 -13.74 -14.42
N GLN A 240 6.42 -12.68 -15.22
CA GLN A 240 7.45 -12.23 -16.17
C GLN A 240 8.78 -11.89 -15.47
N ARG A 241 8.75 -11.26 -14.29
CA ARG A 241 9.98 -10.97 -13.53
C ARG A 241 10.65 -12.25 -13.05
N ASN A 242 9.89 -13.21 -12.53
CA ASN A 242 10.44 -14.49 -12.10
C ASN A 242 11.11 -15.26 -13.25
N GLU A 243 10.47 -15.33 -14.42
CA GLU A 243 11.04 -15.97 -15.62
C GLU A 243 12.35 -15.31 -16.09
N LYS A 244 12.38 -13.96 -16.08
CA LYS A 244 13.60 -13.21 -16.40
C LYS A 244 14.72 -13.48 -15.38
N GLU A 245 14.40 -13.59 -14.10
CA GLU A 245 15.39 -13.89 -13.06
C GLU A 245 15.96 -15.30 -13.18
N GLU A 246 15.10 -16.30 -13.42
CA GLU A 246 15.54 -17.69 -13.65
C GLU A 246 16.45 -17.80 -14.88
N THR A 247 16.11 -17.12 -15.96
CA THR A 247 16.94 -17.08 -17.17
C THR A 247 18.32 -16.47 -16.89
N ARG A 248 18.36 -15.35 -16.12
CA ARG A 248 19.64 -14.74 -15.73
C ARG A 248 20.51 -15.65 -14.86
N LYS A 249 19.89 -16.41 -13.91
CA LYS A 249 20.61 -17.38 -13.09
C LYS A 249 21.18 -18.51 -13.93
N LYS A 250 20.45 -19.02 -14.93
CA LYS A 250 20.93 -20.08 -15.84
C LYS A 250 22.10 -19.62 -16.72
N ILE A 251 22.11 -18.34 -17.15
CA ILE A 251 23.23 -17.78 -17.94
C ILE A 251 24.48 -17.57 -17.08
N LYS A 252 24.35 -17.16 -15.81
CA LYS A 252 25.49 -16.96 -14.91
C LYS A 252 26.17 -18.25 -14.46
N ASN A 253 25.46 -19.37 -14.52
CA ASN A 253 25.95 -20.68 -14.10
C ASN A 253 26.51 -21.51 -15.27
N LYS A 254 26.57 -20.95 -16.47
CA LYS A 254 27.28 -21.46 -17.65
C LYS A 254 28.60 -20.70 -17.86
#